data_50c9e74d37848f8360e4eaea859868fa
#
_entry.id   50c9e74d37848f8360e4eaea859868fa
#
_cell.length_a   1.000
_cell.length_b   1.000
_cell.length_c   1.000
_cell.angle_alpha   90.00
_cell.angle_beta   90.00
_cell.angle_gamma   90.00
#
_symmetry.space_group_name_H-M   'P 1'
#
loop_
_entity.id
_entity.type
_entity.pdbx_description
1 polymer ?
#
loop_
_entity_poly.entity_id
_entity_poly.type
_entity_poly.pdbx_seq_one_letter_code
_entity_poly.pdbx_strand_id
1 'polypeptide(L)'
;MDSTQLTKWRATGKLEEMAAVAHELDLYTTAGFSVHYTPAQGLSLPFTEPLIYRALAQTLRAQPTLFAVPIVKEGEETYFARLPSIDLRTVTTFATRAKNVPGPDDGGRDPELDALLQEQVNLNFKSEAGVLPVWRFIALFDGPEKQGFTANLMAHHAIADGASFQILHREFHKALHVLSSPSSAQAEREIEYVVSSKDTDAIGPPIEAIHSLQLPEPAPQPDADAQPKYNDWLGNPPSLPNSTGYTTLTLTPAAVASWTQECRRNKVAPPAGLNALLTRSIYAALPAGTESMDVNIPVDVRGSLPPAAVDGVMGNFFDAFRIRVFRSDFPSGGSDDGTEGLGAIWPAAKKVAKETRAYFSRTTADGEAILNIAGLKNVPDLHALLKSLIGGARSESLELAYIGPHAPYTSGETLRWNAGKATVSRCAFALGACLQMTVVLHADGMTIGFAWPRAAIEAGLVEEVVASVRGYFHSITA
;
A
#
# COMPACT_ATOMS: atom_id res chain seq x y z
N MET A 1 7.79 11.07 27.53
CA MET A 1 9.14 11.63 27.33
C MET A 1 9.01 12.81 26.39
N ASP A 2 9.76 13.85 26.59
CA ASP A 2 9.82 14.95 25.64
C ASP A 2 10.57 14.41 24.39
N SER A 3 10.04 14.60 23.19
CA SER A 3 10.65 14.17 21.92
C SER A 3 12.07 14.72 21.72
N THR A 4 12.41 15.79 22.42
CA THR A 4 13.76 16.40 22.43
C THR A 4 14.83 15.56 23.16
N GLN A 5 14.43 14.50 23.89
CA GLN A 5 15.35 13.60 24.63
C GLN A 5 15.69 12.32 23.85
N LEU A 6 15.07 12.10 22.67
CA LEU A 6 15.35 10.92 21.85
C LEU A 6 16.67 11.07 21.10
N THR A 7 17.41 9.96 20.98
CA THR A 7 18.65 9.94 20.20
C THR A 7 18.34 10.09 18.70
N LYS A 8 18.90 11.11 18.03
CA LYS A 8 18.86 11.23 16.57
C LYS A 8 19.56 10.02 15.96
N TRP A 9 18.89 9.33 15.05
CA TRP A 9 19.42 8.15 14.37
C TRP A 9 20.10 8.52 13.04
N ARG A 10 19.35 9.13 12.14
CA ARG A 10 19.85 9.75 10.90
C ARG A 10 18.87 10.78 10.34
N ALA A 11 19.34 11.63 9.44
CA ALA A 11 18.46 12.47 8.61
C ALA A 11 17.56 11.60 7.72
N THR A 12 16.38 12.11 7.39
CA THR A 12 15.50 11.48 6.39
C THR A 12 15.99 11.73 4.97
N GLY A 13 15.69 10.81 4.05
CA GLY A 13 15.68 11.11 2.63
C GLY A 13 14.42 11.87 2.22
N LYS A 14 14.37 12.38 0.99
CA LYS A 14 13.26 13.22 0.51
C LYS A 14 11.91 12.48 0.46
N LEU A 15 11.88 11.18 0.14
CA LEU A 15 10.66 10.39 0.22
C LEU A 15 10.15 10.23 1.66
N GLU A 16 11.06 9.99 2.57
CA GLU A 16 10.75 9.85 4.00
C GLU A 16 10.31 11.20 4.59
N GLU A 17 10.99 12.29 4.23
CA GLU A 17 10.62 13.65 4.59
C GLU A 17 9.23 14.02 4.06
N MET A 18 8.94 13.72 2.79
CA MET A 18 7.62 13.97 2.21
C MET A 18 6.51 13.24 2.96
N ALA A 19 6.71 11.97 3.31
CA ALA A 19 5.74 11.20 4.09
C ALA A 19 5.58 11.76 5.51
N ALA A 20 6.69 12.17 6.15
CA ALA A 20 6.68 12.74 7.49
C ALA A 20 5.96 14.09 7.53
N VAL A 21 6.25 14.98 6.60
CA VAL A 21 5.60 16.29 6.45
C VAL A 21 4.12 16.14 6.08
N ALA A 22 3.78 15.22 5.18
CA ALA A 22 2.39 14.95 4.82
C ALA A 22 1.56 14.50 6.04
N HIS A 23 2.15 13.70 6.93
CA HIS A 23 1.52 13.28 8.18
C HIS A 23 1.36 14.48 9.15
N GLU A 24 2.39 15.31 9.30
CA GLU A 24 2.36 16.51 10.14
C GLU A 24 1.27 17.49 9.70
N LEU A 25 1.05 17.60 8.41
CA LEU A 25 0.02 18.45 7.81
C LEU A 25 -1.39 17.81 7.74
N ASP A 26 -1.61 16.62 8.31
CA ASP A 26 -2.86 15.84 8.20
C ASP A 26 -3.28 15.49 6.76
N LEU A 27 -2.33 15.47 5.85
CA LEU A 27 -2.56 15.10 4.45
C LEU A 27 -2.53 13.61 4.23
N TYR A 28 -1.80 12.87 5.08
CA TYR A 28 -1.66 11.43 5.04
C TYR A 28 -1.42 10.86 6.44
N THR A 29 -2.25 9.97 6.92
CA THR A 29 -2.18 9.47 8.30
C THR A 29 -1.43 8.13 8.42
N THR A 30 -1.88 7.11 7.69
CA THR A 30 -1.48 5.72 7.94
C THR A 30 -1.59 4.88 6.67
N ALA A 31 -0.66 3.94 6.49
CA ALA A 31 -0.79 2.80 5.57
C ALA A 31 -0.81 1.50 6.37
N GLY A 32 -1.38 0.45 5.80
CA GLY A 32 -1.43 -0.85 6.46
C GLY A 32 -1.46 -2.02 5.49
N PHE A 33 -1.08 -3.16 6.01
CA PHE A 33 -1.17 -4.45 5.33
C PHE A 33 -1.77 -5.47 6.31
N SER A 34 -2.73 -6.21 5.83
CA SER A 34 -3.46 -7.20 6.61
C SER A 34 -3.27 -8.58 5.98
N VAL A 35 -3.00 -9.59 6.79
CA VAL A 35 -2.90 -10.99 6.36
C VAL A 35 -3.72 -11.87 7.30
N HIS A 36 -4.53 -12.74 6.72
CA HIS A 36 -5.29 -13.73 7.45
C HIS A 36 -4.43 -14.97 7.69
N TYR A 37 -4.29 -15.35 8.96
CA TYR A 37 -3.51 -16.51 9.41
C TYR A 37 -4.43 -17.58 10.00
N THR A 38 -4.27 -18.82 9.53
CA THR A 38 -4.98 -19.99 10.08
C THR A 38 -3.98 -21.09 10.46
N PRO A 39 -4.26 -21.88 11.51
CA PRO A 39 -3.46 -23.07 11.79
C PRO A 39 -3.46 -24.02 10.59
N ALA A 40 -2.33 -24.68 10.35
CA ALA A 40 -2.26 -25.72 9.32
C ALA A 40 -3.20 -26.88 9.68
N GLN A 41 -3.76 -27.53 8.67
CA GLN A 41 -4.75 -28.59 8.84
C GLN A 41 -4.23 -29.71 9.76
N GLY A 42 -5.05 -30.13 10.72
CA GLY A 42 -4.71 -31.17 11.69
C GLY A 42 -3.86 -30.70 12.87
N LEU A 43 -3.51 -29.42 12.95
CA LEU A 43 -2.84 -28.87 14.12
C LEU A 43 -3.85 -28.13 15.01
N SER A 44 -4.02 -28.65 16.23
CA SER A 44 -4.66 -27.89 17.32
C SER A 44 -3.55 -27.12 18.02
N LEU A 45 -3.40 -25.84 17.67
CA LEU A 45 -2.47 -24.98 18.36
C LEU A 45 -3.21 -24.25 19.47
N PRO A 46 -2.65 -24.24 20.72
CA PRO A 46 -3.20 -23.36 21.74
C PRO A 46 -2.97 -21.93 21.26
N PHE A 47 -3.98 -21.36 20.64
CA PHE A 47 -3.92 -19.99 20.20
C PHE A 47 -4.11 -19.07 21.40
N THR A 48 -3.13 -18.27 21.66
CA THR A 48 -3.16 -17.32 22.77
C THR A 48 -2.53 -16.00 22.36
N GLU A 49 -3.05 -14.92 22.89
CA GLU A 49 -2.44 -13.59 22.77
C GLU A 49 -0.93 -13.59 23.11
N PRO A 50 -0.43 -14.39 24.09
CA PRO A 50 0.97 -14.59 24.34
C PRO A 50 1.83 -15.00 23.12
N LEU A 51 1.28 -15.82 22.22
CA LEU A 51 1.99 -16.20 20.99
C LEU A 51 2.21 -14.99 20.08
N ILE A 52 1.18 -14.16 19.92
CA ILE A 52 1.26 -12.93 19.12
C ILE A 52 2.30 -11.97 19.69
N TYR A 53 2.29 -11.71 21.00
CA TYR A 53 3.29 -10.86 21.64
C TYR A 53 4.71 -11.37 21.41
N ARG A 54 4.93 -12.67 21.56
CA ARG A 54 6.25 -13.29 21.29
C ARG A 54 6.65 -13.17 19.82
N ALA A 55 5.70 -13.36 18.90
CA ALA A 55 5.97 -13.20 17.47
C ALA A 55 6.31 -11.74 17.11
N LEU A 56 5.56 -10.78 17.67
CA LEU A 56 5.87 -9.35 17.52
C LEU A 56 7.24 -9.00 18.09
N ALA A 57 7.61 -9.50 19.27
CA ALA A 57 8.93 -9.26 19.85
C ALA A 57 10.07 -9.77 18.95
N GLN A 58 9.90 -10.94 18.29
CA GLN A 58 10.88 -11.43 17.32
C GLN A 58 10.90 -10.56 16.05
N THR A 59 9.74 -10.11 15.58
CA THR A 59 9.63 -9.21 14.42
C THR A 59 10.33 -7.88 14.67
N LEU A 60 10.17 -7.28 15.85
CA LEU A 60 10.85 -6.04 16.22
C LEU A 60 12.37 -6.20 16.21
N ARG A 61 12.87 -7.33 16.72
CA ARG A 61 14.32 -7.62 16.69
C ARG A 61 14.87 -7.84 15.29
N ALA A 62 14.05 -8.38 14.39
CA ALA A 62 14.42 -8.58 13.00
C ALA A 62 14.37 -7.28 12.19
N GLN A 63 13.53 -6.30 12.60
CA GLN A 63 13.29 -5.06 11.89
C GLN A 63 13.43 -3.83 12.79
N PRO A 64 14.68 -3.37 13.05
CA PRO A 64 14.94 -2.21 13.93
C PRO A 64 14.24 -0.92 13.48
N THR A 65 13.89 -0.78 12.20
CA THR A 65 13.14 0.36 11.68
C THR A 65 11.82 0.61 12.44
N LEU A 66 11.28 -0.40 13.11
CA LEU A 66 10.08 -0.27 13.95
C LEU A 66 10.31 0.57 15.21
N PHE A 67 11.55 0.85 15.60
CA PHE A 67 11.89 1.79 16.67
C PHE A 67 12.09 3.22 16.17
N ALA A 68 12.02 3.47 14.85
CA ALA A 68 12.22 4.79 14.28
C ALA A 68 10.95 5.65 14.39
N VAL A 69 11.14 6.90 14.79
CA VAL A 69 10.09 7.92 14.83
C VAL A 69 10.55 9.13 14.02
N PRO A 70 9.82 9.55 12.99
CA PRO A 70 10.16 10.76 12.26
C PRO A 70 9.88 11.99 13.14
N ILE A 71 10.83 12.89 13.21
CA ILE A 71 10.73 14.17 13.90
C ILE A 71 10.72 15.28 12.85
N VAL A 72 9.60 15.97 12.79
CA VAL A 72 9.38 17.11 11.88
C VAL A 72 9.25 18.37 12.70
N LYS A 73 10.01 19.40 12.33
CA LYS A 73 9.85 20.75 12.86
C LYS A 73 9.99 21.72 11.70
N GLU A 74 9.06 22.67 11.62
CA GLU A 74 9.07 23.65 10.53
C GLU A 74 10.38 24.45 10.52
N GLY A 75 11.05 24.49 9.35
CA GLY A 75 12.33 25.18 9.18
C GLY A 75 13.56 24.42 9.68
N GLU A 76 13.42 23.20 10.20
CA GLU A 76 14.54 22.34 10.62
C GLU A 76 14.64 21.11 9.72
N GLU A 77 15.81 20.45 9.74
CA GLU A 77 16.03 19.17 9.06
C GLU A 77 15.18 18.07 9.69
N THR A 78 14.38 17.38 8.89
CA THR A 78 13.63 16.19 9.32
C THR A 78 14.58 15.02 9.53
N TYR A 79 14.39 14.28 10.63
CA TYR A 79 15.24 13.15 10.97
C TYR A 79 14.47 12.03 11.67
N PHE A 80 15.01 10.83 11.66
CA PHE A 80 14.54 9.74 12.52
C PHE A 80 15.22 9.81 13.88
N ALA A 81 14.39 9.73 14.92
CA ALA A 81 14.83 9.47 16.28
C ALA A 81 14.55 8.02 16.66
N ARG A 82 15.31 7.48 17.63
CA ARG A 82 15.21 6.11 18.10
C ARG A 82 14.47 6.03 19.43
N LEU A 83 13.40 5.23 19.49
CA LEU A 83 12.80 4.83 20.75
C LEU A 83 13.72 3.84 21.48
N PRO A 84 13.96 4.01 22.78
CA PRO A 84 14.81 3.11 23.55
C PRO A 84 14.16 1.74 23.75
N SER A 85 12.84 1.68 23.84
CA SER A 85 12.07 0.46 23.99
C SER A 85 10.61 0.66 23.54
N ILE A 86 9.93 -0.44 23.26
CA ILE A 86 8.50 -0.47 22.91
C ILE A 86 7.81 -1.47 23.83
N ASP A 87 6.76 -1.03 24.53
CA ASP A 87 5.85 -1.91 25.24
C ASP A 87 4.75 -2.39 24.26
N LEU A 88 4.80 -3.64 23.87
CA LEU A 88 3.88 -4.23 22.89
C LEU A 88 2.42 -4.13 23.32
N ARG A 89 2.11 -4.02 24.61
CA ARG A 89 0.74 -3.88 25.13
C ARG A 89 0.12 -2.54 24.76
N THR A 90 0.94 -1.52 24.51
CA THR A 90 0.46 -0.17 24.15
C THR A 90 0.14 -0.02 22.65
N VAL A 91 0.66 -0.93 21.83
CA VAL A 91 0.55 -0.87 20.36
C VAL A 91 -0.20 -2.06 19.77
N THR A 92 -0.65 -3.00 20.60
CA THR A 92 -1.35 -4.21 20.18
C THR A 92 -2.78 -4.19 20.69
N THR A 93 -3.73 -4.38 19.78
CA THR A 93 -5.16 -4.52 20.09
C THR A 93 -5.64 -5.91 19.65
N PHE A 94 -6.46 -6.52 20.49
CA PHE A 94 -7.14 -7.77 20.19
C PHE A 94 -8.63 -7.53 20.06
N ALA A 95 -9.19 -7.92 18.92
CA ALA A 95 -10.62 -7.84 18.64
C ALA A 95 -11.11 -9.19 18.12
N THR A 96 -12.41 -9.43 18.24
CA THR A 96 -13.04 -10.66 17.73
C THR A 96 -14.16 -10.28 16.78
N ARG A 97 -14.24 -10.93 15.64
CA ARG A 97 -15.32 -10.73 14.67
C ARG A 97 -16.68 -11.07 15.28
N ALA A 98 -17.66 -10.26 14.95
CA ALA A 98 -19.05 -10.54 15.27
C ALA A 98 -19.65 -11.59 14.30
N LYS A 99 -19.11 -11.71 13.09
CA LYS A 99 -19.52 -12.64 12.04
C LYS A 99 -18.34 -13.49 11.60
N ASN A 100 -18.62 -14.64 10.99
CA ASN A 100 -17.60 -15.47 10.38
C ASN A 100 -16.86 -14.70 9.27
N VAL A 101 -15.61 -15.09 9.01
CA VAL A 101 -14.84 -14.56 7.86
C VAL A 101 -15.64 -14.85 6.60
N PRO A 102 -15.90 -13.83 5.74
CA PRO A 102 -16.65 -14.04 4.51
C PRO A 102 -15.97 -15.05 3.59
N GLY A 103 -16.76 -16.00 3.08
CA GLY A 103 -16.32 -16.95 2.07
C GLY A 103 -16.23 -16.33 0.67
N PRO A 104 -15.71 -17.07 -0.30
CA PRO A 104 -15.57 -16.60 -1.69
C PRO A 104 -16.94 -16.27 -2.34
N ASP A 105 -18.03 -16.87 -1.87
CA ASP A 105 -19.39 -16.67 -2.41
C ASP A 105 -20.13 -15.47 -1.78
N ASP A 106 -19.55 -14.80 -0.79
CA ASP A 106 -20.14 -13.64 -0.11
C ASP A 106 -19.96 -12.31 -0.87
N GLY A 107 -19.85 -12.37 -2.19
CA GLY A 107 -19.74 -11.20 -3.07
C GLY A 107 -18.39 -10.48 -3.01
N GLY A 108 -17.37 -11.11 -2.43
CA GLY A 108 -16.01 -10.59 -2.38
C GLY A 108 -15.82 -9.41 -1.43
N ARG A 109 -16.75 -9.16 -0.50
CA ARG A 109 -16.71 -8.06 0.49
C ARG A 109 -16.48 -8.60 1.89
N ASP A 110 -15.76 -7.83 2.70
CA ASP A 110 -15.59 -8.08 4.14
C ASP A 110 -15.90 -6.79 4.91
N PRO A 111 -17.21 -6.50 5.13
CA PRO A 111 -17.60 -5.21 5.70
C PRO A 111 -17.04 -4.95 7.11
N GLU A 112 -16.82 -6.00 7.90
CA GLU A 112 -16.29 -5.88 9.25
C GLU A 112 -14.79 -5.50 9.22
N LEU A 113 -14.02 -6.15 8.36
CA LEU A 113 -12.62 -5.77 8.14
C LEU A 113 -12.52 -4.39 7.47
N ASP A 114 -13.36 -4.09 6.47
CA ASP A 114 -13.39 -2.79 5.80
C ASP A 114 -13.66 -1.65 6.80
N ALA A 115 -14.61 -1.84 7.74
CA ALA A 115 -14.93 -0.86 8.77
C ALA A 115 -13.75 -0.64 9.73
N LEU A 116 -13.12 -1.72 10.19
CA LEU A 116 -11.91 -1.64 11.01
C LEU A 116 -10.79 -0.89 10.27
N LEU A 117 -10.50 -1.27 9.04
CA LEU A 117 -9.43 -0.66 8.26
C LEU A 117 -9.73 0.82 7.95
N GLN A 118 -11.00 1.15 7.64
CA GLN A 118 -11.41 2.55 7.44
C GLN A 118 -11.20 3.40 8.70
N GLU A 119 -11.50 2.86 9.88
CA GLU A 119 -11.19 3.53 11.14
C GLU A 119 -9.68 3.74 11.27
N GLN A 120 -8.90 2.68 11.11
CA GLN A 120 -7.45 2.71 11.31
C GLN A 120 -6.71 3.64 10.35
N VAL A 121 -7.11 3.73 9.08
CA VAL A 121 -6.48 4.65 8.12
C VAL A 121 -6.81 6.12 8.37
N ASN A 122 -7.77 6.43 9.23
CA ASN A 122 -8.10 7.79 9.65
C ASN A 122 -7.44 8.21 10.98
N LEU A 123 -6.73 7.28 11.66
CA LEU A 123 -6.00 7.58 12.90
C LEU A 123 -4.55 7.94 12.58
N ASN A 124 -4.09 9.08 13.09
CA ASN A 124 -2.69 9.50 12.98
C ASN A 124 -1.85 9.05 14.19
N PHE A 125 -0.57 9.43 14.21
CA PHE A 125 0.39 9.13 15.28
C PHE A 125 0.91 10.38 15.99
N LYS A 126 0.31 11.56 15.78
CA LYS A 126 0.83 12.84 16.26
C LYS A 126 0.84 12.97 17.76
N SER A 127 -0.25 12.57 18.43
CA SER A 127 -0.40 12.69 19.89
C SER A 127 0.60 11.84 20.67
N GLU A 128 1.21 10.88 20.00
CA GLU A 128 2.08 9.87 20.60
C GLU A 128 3.54 10.01 20.12
N ALA A 129 3.80 11.01 19.27
CA ALA A 129 5.11 11.23 18.67
C ALA A 129 6.22 11.35 19.73
N GLY A 130 7.22 10.48 19.64
CA GLY A 130 8.34 10.41 20.59
C GLY A 130 8.05 9.68 21.91
N VAL A 131 6.83 9.20 22.14
CA VAL A 131 6.46 8.38 23.30
C VAL A 131 6.16 6.96 22.90
N LEU A 132 5.33 6.79 21.86
CA LEU A 132 4.99 5.50 21.27
C LEU A 132 5.59 5.38 19.85
N PRO A 133 5.72 4.16 19.32
CA PRO A 133 6.14 3.97 17.94
C PRO A 133 5.05 4.45 16.96
N VAL A 134 5.46 4.73 15.75
CA VAL A 134 4.58 5.18 14.68
C VAL A 134 3.99 4.00 13.89
N TRP A 135 3.62 2.95 14.60
CA TRP A 135 2.90 1.79 14.06
C TRP A 135 2.02 1.17 15.15
N ARG A 136 1.04 0.37 14.74
CA ARG A 136 0.16 -0.41 15.62
C ARG A 136 -0.21 -1.74 14.98
N PHE A 137 -0.54 -2.70 15.81
CA PHE A 137 -0.94 -4.05 15.41
C PHE A 137 -2.34 -4.37 15.95
N ILE A 138 -3.22 -4.86 15.10
CA ILE A 138 -4.55 -5.30 15.49
C ILE A 138 -4.72 -6.77 15.06
N ALA A 139 -4.93 -7.67 16.02
CA ALA A 139 -5.35 -9.04 15.74
C ALA A 139 -6.88 -9.12 15.78
N LEU A 140 -7.50 -9.32 14.62
CA LEU A 140 -8.93 -9.54 14.48
C LEU A 140 -9.19 -11.04 14.37
N PHE A 141 -9.65 -11.66 15.47
CA PHE A 141 -9.94 -13.09 15.54
C PHE A 141 -11.22 -13.47 14.78
N ASP A 142 -11.22 -14.67 14.18
CA ASP A 142 -12.31 -15.16 13.32
C ASP A 142 -13.61 -15.47 14.07
N GLY A 143 -13.53 -15.65 15.39
CA GLY A 143 -14.67 -15.94 16.23
C GLY A 143 -14.26 -16.27 17.65
N PRO A 144 -15.22 -16.69 18.50
CA PRO A 144 -14.96 -16.99 19.91
C PRO A 144 -13.89 -18.07 20.14
N GLU A 145 -13.78 -19.03 19.21
CA GLU A 145 -12.82 -20.13 19.29
C GLU A 145 -11.39 -19.70 18.94
N LYS A 146 -11.22 -18.50 18.38
CA LYS A 146 -9.93 -17.89 18.02
C LYS A 146 -8.99 -18.84 17.25
N GLN A 147 -9.51 -19.63 16.33
CA GLN A 147 -8.74 -20.60 15.55
C GLN A 147 -7.90 -19.96 14.44
N GLY A 148 -8.30 -18.77 13.98
CA GLY A 148 -7.62 -17.96 13.01
C GLY A 148 -7.75 -16.49 13.36
N PHE A 149 -6.98 -15.65 12.67
CA PHE A 149 -7.03 -14.21 12.87
C PHE A 149 -6.49 -13.46 11.65
N THR A 150 -6.98 -12.24 11.47
CA THR A 150 -6.38 -11.28 10.55
C THR A 150 -5.42 -10.39 11.33
N ALA A 151 -4.13 -10.45 11.00
CA ALA A 151 -3.11 -9.55 11.52
C ALA A 151 -3.10 -8.27 10.70
N ASN A 152 -3.43 -7.14 11.32
CA ASN A 152 -3.45 -5.84 10.67
C ASN A 152 -2.27 -5.02 11.21
N LEU A 153 -1.25 -4.81 10.37
CA LEU A 153 -0.11 -3.95 10.66
C LEU A 153 -0.34 -2.59 10.00
N MET A 154 -0.42 -1.56 10.83
CA MET A 154 -0.61 -0.17 10.42
C MET A 154 0.63 0.62 10.77
N ALA A 155 1.15 1.43 9.85
CA ALA A 155 2.36 2.21 10.09
C ALA A 155 2.34 3.56 9.39
N HIS A 156 3.12 4.48 9.92
CA HIS A 156 3.47 5.74 9.28
C HIS A 156 4.28 5.49 8.01
N HIS A 157 3.92 6.13 6.91
CA HIS A 157 4.55 5.86 5.61
C HIS A 157 6.03 6.26 5.54
N ALA A 158 6.53 7.10 6.45
CA ALA A 158 7.96 7.42 6.49
C ALA A 158 8.85 6.20 6.82
N ILE A 159 8.33 5.19 7.52
CA ILE A 159 9.09 3.99 7.91
C ILE A 159 8.78 2.74 7.06
N ALA A 160 7.75 2.78 6.23
CA ALA A 160 7.29 1.60 5.48
C ALA A 160 6.60 1.96 4.17
N ASP A 161 7.03 1.32 3.09
CA ASP A 161 6.33 1.22 1.81
C ASP A 161 5.62 -0.13 1.67
N GLY A 162 5.00 -0.40 0.51
CA GLY A 162 4.28 -1.64 0.27
C GLY A 162 5.13 -2.90 0.44
N ALA A 163 6.38 -2.90 0.01
CA ALA A 163 7.31 -4.03 0.17
C ALA A 163 7.75 -4.20 1.62
N SER A 164 7.91 -3.12 2.37
CA SER A 164 8.23 -3.15 3.81
C SER A 164 7.16 -3.89 4.61
N PHE A 165 5.88 -3.68 4.30
CA PHE A 165 4.80 -4.44 4.94
C PHE A 165 4.85 -5.94 4.61
N GLN A 166 5.23 -6.31 3.40
CA GLN A 166 5.43 -7.73 3.06
C GLN A 166 6.60 -8.34 3.84
N ILE A 167 7.69 -7.59 4.02
CA ILE A 167 8.83 -7.99 4.86
C ILE A 167 8.36 -8.22 6.31
N LEU A 168 7.59 -7.31 6.88
CA LEU A 168 7.05 -7.44 8.24
C LEU A 168 6.18 -8.68 8.40
N HIS A 169 5.24 -8.91 7.49
CA HIS A 169 4.38 -10.09 7.56
C HIS A 169 5.15 -11.40 7.35
N ARG A 170 6.21 -11.39 6.55
CA ARG A 170 7.08 -12.56 6.38
C ARG A 170 7.84 -12.89 7.68
N GLU A 171 8.40 -11.87 8.36
CA GLU A 171 9.09 -12.07 9.65
C GLU A 171 8.10 -12.48 10.76
N PHE A 172 6.92 -11.88 10.80
CA PHE A 172 5.86 -12.26 11.73
C PHE A 172 5.38 -13.69 11.51
N HIS A 173 5.14 -14.10 10.27
CA HIS A 173 4.75 -15.47 9.90
C HIS A 173 5.84 -16.50 10.28
N LYS A 174 7.10 -16.17 10.01
CA LYS A 174 8.26 -16.97 10.45
C LYS A 174 8.28 -17.14 11.97
N ALA A 175 8.06 -16.07 12.70
CA ALA A 175 8.01 -16.11 14.17
C ALA A 175 6.83 -16.95 14.67
N LEU A 176 5.65 -16.83 14.09
CA LEU A 176 4.50 -17.70 14.40
C LEU A 176 4.85 -19.18 14.18
N HIS A 177 5.46 -19.51 13.03
CA HIS A 177 5.86 -20.90 12.71
C HIS A 177 6.85 -21.46 13.74
N VAL A 178 7.93 -20.73 14.03
CA VAL A 178 8.99 -21.16 14.96
C VAL A 178 8.47 -21.33 16.38
N LEU A 179 7.70 -20.35 16.87
CA LEU A 179 7.17 -20.33 18.24
C LEU A 179 6.07 -21.36 18.49
N SER A 180 5.40 -21.84 17.44
CA SER A 180 4.39 -22.90 17.52
C SER A 180 4.97 -24.32 17.46
N SER A 181 6.31 -24.47 17.42
CA SER A 181 6.94 -25.80 17.39
C SER A 181 6.84 -26.47 18.77
N PRO A 182 6.72 -27.85 18.86
CA PRO A 182 6.61 -28.56 20.13
C PRO A 182 7.81 -28.32 21.04
N SER A 183 8.99 -28.14 20.47
CA SER A 183 10.23 -27.85 21.22
C SER A 183 10.23 -26.46 21.85
N SER A 184 9.50 -25.50 21.29
CA SER A 184 9.36 -24.15 21.82
C SER A 184 8.14 -23.99 22.74
N ALA A 185 7.10 -24.84 22.57
CA ALA A 185 5.90 -24.86 23.41
C ALA A 185 6.21 -25.35 24.85
N GLN A 186 7.22 -26.18 25.05
CA GLN A 186 7.62 -26.66 26.38
C GLN A 186 8.41 -25.64 27.21
N ALA A 187 8.90 -24.57 26.60
CA ALA A 187 9.48 -23.48 27.36
C ALA A 187 8.36 -22.50 27.69
N GLU A 188 7.76 -22.56 28.88
CA GLU A 188 7.02 -21.46 29.53
C GLU A 188 7.98 -20.28 29.71
N ARG A 189 8.40 -19.67 28.59
CA ARG A 189 9.19 -18.45 28.65
C ARG A 189 8.26 -17.32 29.04
N GLU A 190 8.70 -16.57 30.01
CA GLU A 190 8.07 -15.30 30.38
C GLU A 190 7.81 -14.47 29.11
N ILE A 191 6.64 -13.88 29.00
CA ILE A 191 6.29 -13.06 27.84
C ILE A 191 7.05 -11.76 27.94
N GLU A 192 7.90 -11.49 26.98
CA GLU A 192 8.58 -10.20 26.88
C GLU A 192 7.64 -9.18 26.23
N TYR A 193 6.99 -8.39 27.07
CA TYR A 193 6.13 -7.32 26.61
C TYR A 193 6.90 -6.07 26.20
N VAL A 194 8.06 -5.81 26.81
CA VAL A 194 8.89 -4.64 26.53
C VAL A 194 10.11 -5.07 25.75
N VAL A 195 10.23 -4.62 24.51
CA VAL A 195 11.37 -4.91 23.64
C VAL A 195 12.24 -3.66 23.54
N SER A 196 13.52 -3.79 23.90
CA SER A 196 14.48 -2.69 23.82
C SER A 196 15.22 -2.67 22.48
N SER A 197 15.46 -1.47 21.96
CA SER A 197 16.39 -1.25 20.85
C SER A 197 17.83 -1.37 21.35
N LYS A 198 18.75 -1.66 20.43
CA LYS A 198 20.20 -1.77 20.74
C LYS A 198 20.94 -0.59 20.12
N ASP A 199 22.04 -0.19 20.74
CA ASP A 199 22.91 0.86 20.18
C ASP A 199 23.56 0.45 18.85
N THR A 200 23.66 -0.85 18.60
CA THR A 200 24.18 -1.42 17.36
C THR A 200 23.12 -1.55 16.25
N ASP A 201 21.84 -1.31 16.58
CA ASP A 201 20.77 -1.38 15.59
C ASP A 201 20.94 -0.24 14.58
N ALA A 202 20.68 -0.54 13.31
CA ALA A 202 20.70 0.43 12.22
C ALA A 202 19.40 0.34 11.42
N ILE A 203 18.96 1.47 10.89
CA ILE A 203 17.86 1.53 9.93
C ILE A 203 18.41 1.63 8.51
N GLY A 204 17.62 1.18 7.54
CA GLY A 204 18.00 1.23 6.14
C GLY A 204 18.45 2.63 5.70
N PRO A 205 19.32 2.74 4.69
CA PRO A 205 19.73 4.04 4.13
C PRO A 205 18.55 4.69 3.41
N PRO A 206 18.51 6.02 3.29
CA PRO A 206 17.61 6.68 2.35
C PRO A 206 18.05 6.36 0.91
N ILE A 207 17.11 6.43 -0.03
CA ILE A 207 17.41 6.09 -1.43
C ILE A 207 18.52 6.94 -2.02
N GLU A 208 18.66 8.19 -1.58
CA GLU A 208 19.70 9.14 -2.00
C GLU A 208 21.12 8.69 -1.61
N ALA A 209 21.26 7.81 -0.63
CA ALA A 209 22.56 7.28 -0.21
C ALA A 209 23.02 6.07 -1.05
N ILE A 210 22.11 5.46 -1.82
CA ILE A 210 22.38 4.21 -2.56
C ILE A 210 22.06 4.30 -4.06
N HIS A 211 21.54 5.45 -4.50
CA HIS A 211 21.23 5.75 -5.89
C HIS A 211 21.58 7.22 -6.21
N SER A 212 22.15 7.50 -7.36
CA SER A 212 22.59 8.87 -7.71
C SER A 212 21.42 9.85 -7.85
N LEU A 213 20.22 9.35 -8.16
CA LEU A 213 19.04 10.14 -8.49
C LEU A 213 19.38 11.27 -9.48
N GLN A 214 19.96 10.89 -10.61
CA GLN A 214 20.23 11.83 -11.69
C GLN A 214 18.89 12.36 -12.23
N LEU A 215 18.83 13.69 -12.36
CA LEU A 215 17.69 14.31 -13.02
C LEU A 215 17.69 13.93 -14.51
N PRO A 216 16.53 13.60 -15.09
CA PRO A 216 16.44 13.43 -16.53
C PRO A 216 16.85 14.74 -17.22
N GLU A 217 17.47 14.65 -18.40
CA GLU A 217 17.69 15.84 -19.21
C GLU A 217 16.37 16.60 -19.41
N PRO A 218 16.37 17.93 -19.27
CA PRO A 218 15.15 18.70 -19.46
C PRO A 218 14.62 18.43 -20.88
N ALA A 219 13.50 17.74 -20.99
CA ALA A 219 12.80 17.67 -22.26
C ALA A 219 12.41 19.10 -22.66
N PRO A 220 12.49 19.46 -23.96
CA PRO A 220 11.97 20.73 -24.44
C PRO A 220 10.54 20.88 -23.91
N GLN A 221 10.32 21.86 -23.03
CA GLN A 221 8.98 22.13 -22.54
C GLN A 221 8.14 22.62 -23.71
N PRO A 222 7.11 21.88 -24.15
CA PRO A 222 6.17 22.44 -25.08
C PRO A 222 5.54 23.68 -24.45
N ASP A 223 5.32 24.70 -25.27
CA ASP A 223 4.64 25.92 -24.87
C ASP A 223 3.37 25.55 -24.07
N ALA A 224 3.27 26.00 -22.83
CA ALA A 224 2.15 25.62 -21.94
C ALA A 224 0.79 26.01 -22.54
N ASP A 225 0.75 27.06 -23.38
CA ASP A 225 -0.46 27.50 -24.10
C ASP A 225 -0.75 26.68 -25.36
N ALA A 226 0.24 25.91 -25.86
CA ALA A 226 0.09 25.05 -27.04
C ALA A 226 -0.39 23.62 -26.69
N GLN A 227 -0.45 23.25 -25.42
CA GLN A 227 -0.96 21.94 -25.04
C GLN A 227 -2.49 21.88 -25.16
N PRO A 228 -3.05 20.80 -25.77
CA PRO A 228 -4.49 20.60 -25.81
C PRO A 228 -5.03 20.58 -24.38
N LYS A 229 -6.04 21.41 -24.12
CA LYS A 229 -6.79 21.38 -22.87
C LYS A 229 -7.86 20.31 -22.98
N TYR A 230 -7.81 19.30 -22.11
CA TYR A 230 -8.81 18.25 -22.02
C TYR A 230 -9.74 18.50 -20.84
N ASN A 231 -10.95 17.98 -20.92
CA ASN A 231 -11.86 17.93 -19.79
C ASN A 231 -11.48 16.75 -18.89
N ASP A 232 -10.51 17.00 -17.98
CA ASP A 232 -9.99 16.02 -17.04
C ASP A 232 -10.95 15.84 -15.86
N TRP A 233 -11.09 14.60 -15.38
CA TRP A 233 -11.78 14.35 -14.13
C TRP A 233 -10.77 14.39 -12.97
N LEU A 234 -10.90 15.36 -12.07
CA LEU A 234 -9.98 15.58 -10.96
C LEU A 234 -10.68 15.59 -9.58
N GLY A 235 -12.01 15.38 -9.56
CA GLY A 235 -12.78 15.50 -8.32
C GLY A 235 -12.73 16.90 -7.72
N ASN A 236 -13.12 17.05 -6.47
CA ASN A 236 -13.03 18.32 -5.77
C ASN A 236 -11.58 18.63 -5.32
N PRO A 237 -11.22 19.92 -5.19
CA PRO A 237 -9.92 20.33 -4.66
C PRO A 237 -9.58 19.70 -3.32
N PRO A 238 -8.27 19.52 -3.00
CA PRO A 238 -7.83 19.07 -1.69
C PRO A 238 -8.29 20.01 -0.57
N SER A 239 -8.82 19.43 0.50
CA SER A 239 -9.26 20.19 1.68
C SER A 239 -8.89 19.45 2.96
N LEU A 240 -8.79 20.21 4.07
CA LEU A 240 -8.60 19.68 5.41
C LEU A 240 -9.84 19.99 6.29
N PRO A 241 -10.14 19.14 7.26
CA PRO A 241 -9.44 17.90 7.62
C PRO A 241 -9.63 16.81 6.57
N ASN A 242 -8.57 16.01 6.31
CA ASN A 242 -8.67 14.85 5.43
C ASN A 242 -9.43 13.71 6.14
N SER A 243 -10.39 13.12 5.44
CA SER A 243 -11.11 11.92 5.89
C SER A 243 -11.19 10.93 4.74
N THR A 244 -10.71 9.72 4.98
CA THR A 244 -10.65 8.64 3.99
C THR A 244 -11.88 7.76 4.07
N GLY A 245 -12.55 7.55 2.93
CA GLY A 245 -13.43 6.42 2.71
C GLY A 245 -12.60 5.22 2.25
N TYR A 246 -12.97 4.02 2.70
CA TYR A 246 -12.23 2.80 2.37
C TYR A 246 -13.18 1.61 2.18
N THR A 247 -12.91 0.80 1.17
CA THR A 247 -13.61 -0.48 0.95
C THR A 247 -12.74 -1.43 0.13
N THR A 248 -13.08 -2.73 0.13
CA THR A 248 -12.33 -3.75 -0.63
C THR A 248 -13.22 -4.56 -1.57
N LEU A 249 -12.60 -5.16 -2.58
CA LEU A 249 -13.15 -6.22 -3.39
C LEU A 249 -12.13 -7.36 -3.46
N THR A 250 -12.53 -8.54 -3.01
CA THR A 250 -11.72 -9.77 -3.11
C THR A 250 -12.25 -10.62 -4.25
N LEU A 251 -11.35 -11.07 -5.11
CA LEU A 251 -11.61 -11.92 -6.27
C LEU A 251 -11.07 -13.33 -6.00
N THR A 252 -11.82 -14.34 -6.40
CA THR A 252 -11.46 -15.75 -6.19
C THR A 252 -10.24 -16.16 -7.00
N PRO A 253 -9.54 -17.26 -6.63
CA PRO A 253 -8.43 -17.80 -7.44
C PRO A 253 -8.86 -18.11 -8.88
N ALA A 254 -10.09 -18.60 -9.09
CA ALA A 254 -10.64 -18.88 -10.41
C ALA A 254 -10.75 -17.59 -11.26
N ALA A 255 -11.27 -16.50 -10.67
CA ALA A 255 -11.37 -15.21 -11.33
C ALA A 255 -9.97 -14.65 -11.70
N VAL A 256 -9.00 -14.78 -10.80
CA VAL A 256 -7.61 -14.37 -11.05
C VAL A 256 -6.95 -15.20 -12.15
N ALA A 257 -7.22 -16.50 -12.19
CA ALA A 257 -6.71 -17.38 -13.25
C ALA A 257 -7.30 -17.02 -14.62
N SER A 258 -8.63 -16.82 -14.71
CA SER A 258 -9.30 -16.36 -15.92
C SER A 258 -8.77 -15.01 -16.40
N TRP A 259 -8.62 -14.05 -15.49
CA TRP A 259 -8.01 -12.75 -15.77
C TRP A 259 -6.59 -12.88 -16.33
N THR A 260 -5.77 -13.69 -15.70
CA THR A 260 -4.38 -13.92 -16.15
C THR A 260 -4.35 -14.53 -17.56
N GLN A 261 -5.30 -15.42 -17.87
CA GLN A 261 -5.44 -16.01 -19.21
C GLN A 261 -5.85 -14.97 -20.23
N GLU A 262 -6.83 -14.10 -19.91
CA GLU A 262 -7.25 -12.99 -20.78
C GLU A 262 -6.09 -12.02 -21.06
N CYS A 263 -5.33 -11.65 -20.04
CA CYS A 263 -4.14 -10.81 -20.19
C CYS A 263 -3.11 -11.45 -21.14
N ARG A 264 -2.85 -12.77 -20.99
CA ARG A 264 -1.93 -13.52 -21.88
C ARG A 264 -2.43 -13.57 -23.33
N ARG A 265 -3.71 -13.83 -23.55
CA ARG A 265 -4.32 -13.83 -24.90
C ARG A 265 -4.12 -12.49 -25.60
N ASN A 266 -4.23 -11.40 -24.87
CA ASN A 266 -4.10 -10.04 -25.36
C ASN A 266 -2.66 -9.49 -25.33
N LYS A 267 -1.66 -10.28 -24.85
CA LYS A 267 -0.24 -9.93 -24.72
C LYS A 267 -0.01 -8.68 -23.87
N VAL A 268 -0.74 -8.59 -22.75
CA VAL A 268 -0.69 -7.48 -21.78
C VAL A 268 -0.34 -8.04 -20.42
N ALA A 269 0.49 -7.31 -19.65
CA ALA A 269 0.75 -7.64 -18.25
C ALA A 269 -0.50 -7.38 -17.38
N PRO A 270 -0.81 -8.22 -16.38
CA PRO A 270 -1.99 -8.05 -15.54
C PRO A 270 -2.15 -6.66 -14.91
N PRO A 271 -1.09 -5.98 -14.40
CA PRO A 271 -1.23 -4.61 -13.88
C PRO A 271 -1.73 -3.60 -14.90
N ALA A 272 -1.25 -3.68 -16.15
CA ALA A 272 -1.68 -2.78 -17.22
C ALA A 272 -3.15 -3.06 -17.65
N GLY A 273 -3.54 -4.32 -17.65
CA GLY A 273 -4.93 -4.71 -17.88
C GLY A 273 -5.86 -4.20 -16.78
N LEU A 274 -5.47 -4.35 -15.49
CA LEU A 274 -6.22 -3.85 -14.35
C LEU A 274 -6.36 -2.32 -14.39
N ASN A 275 -5.30 -1.62 -14.75
CA ASN A 275 -5.36 -0.17 -14.92
C ASN A 275 -6.43 0.22 -15.95
N ALA A 276 -6.43 -0.42 -17.12
CA ALA A 276 -7.43 -0.15 -18.15
C ALA A 276 -8.86 -0.54 -17.71
N LEU A 277 -9.03 -1.67 -17.01
CA LEU A 277 -10.32 -2.09 -16.48
C LEU A 277 -10.88 -1.08 -15.47
N LEU A 278 -10.06 -0.68 -14.50
CA LEU A 278 -10.45 0.27 -13.46
C LEU A 278 -10.77 1.64 -14.07
N THR A 279 -9.92 2.14 -14.99
CA THR A 279 -10.16 3.39 -15.71
C THR A 279 -11.47 3.32 -16.52
N ARG A 280 -11.73 2.20 -17.22
CA ARG A 280 -12.98 1.99 -17.97
C ARG A 280 -14.20 2.01 -17.06
N SER A 281 -14.10 1.35 -15.88
CA SER A 281 -15.17 1.31 -14.88
C SER A 281 -15.50 2.71 -14.33
N ILE A 282 -14.47 3.54 -14.12
CA ILE A 282 -14.65 4.93 -13.70
C ILE A 282 -15.32 5.75 -14.83
N TYR A 283 -14.87 5.61 -16.09
CA TYR A 283 -15.50 6.29 -17.21
C TYR A 283 -16.98 5.93 -17.39
N ALA A 284 -17.37 4.70 -17.05
CA ALA A 284 -18.77 4.28 -17.11
C ALA A 284 -19.66 5.01 -16.08
N ALA A 285 -19.08 5.38 -14.91
CA ALA A 285 -19.76 6.10 -13.85
C ALA A 285 -19.67 7.63 -13.98
N LEU A 286 -18.85 8.15 -14.91
CA LEU A 286 -18.63 9.58 -15.10
C LEU A 286 -19.44 10.15 -16.29
N PRO A 287 -19.78 11.47 -16.26
CA PRO A 287 -20.41 12.13 -17.39
C PRO A 287 -19.66 11.91 -18.72
N ALA A 288 -20.40 11.80 -19.80
CA ALA A 288 -19.85 11.54 -21.15
C ALA A 288 -18.82 12.60 -21.61
N GLY A 289 -18.92 13.83 -21.10
CA GLY A 289 -18.01 14.93 -21.41
C GLY A 289 -16.62 14.82 -20.77
N THR A 290 -16.39 13.84 -19.88
CA THR A 290 -15.03 13.59 -19.34
C THR A 290 -14.16 12.95 -20.42
N GLU A 291 -13.05 13.59 -20.78
CA GLU A 291 -12.22 13.20 -21.94
C GLU A 291 -10.99 12.41 -21.53
N SER A 292 -10.33 12.78 -20.43
CA SER A 292 -9.10 12.13 -20.00
C SER A 292 -8.98 12.00 -18.48
N MET A 293 -8.10 11.09 -18.06
CA MET A 293 -7.69 10.87 -16.67
C MET A 293 -6.17 10.69 -16.60
N ASP A 294 -5.54 11.39 -15.67
CA ASP A 294 -4.14 11.14 -15.31
C ASP A 294 -4.08 10.06 -14.23
N VAL A 295 -3.43 8.95 -14.56
CA VAL A 295 -3.26 7.79 -13.69
C VAL A 295 -1.85 7.80 -13.13
N ASN A 296 -1.72 7.92 -11.81
CA ASN A 296 -0.46 7.75 -11.10
C ASN A 296 -0.21 6.27 -10.83
N ILE A 297 1.01 5.80 -11.08
CA ILE A 297 1.40 4.40 -10.91
C ILE A 297 2.65 4.35 -10.03
N PRO A 298 2.49 4.15 -8.72
CA PRO A 298 3.61 3.86 -7.83
C PRO A 298 4.24 2.51 -8.15
N VAL A 299 5.56 2.44 -8.10
CA VAL A 299 6.35 1.23 -8.39
C VAL A 299 7.46 1.02 -7.37
N ASP A 300 7.66 -0.21 -6.95
CA ASP A 300 8.82 -0.60 -6.16
C ASP A 300 10.08 -0.55 -7.06
N VAL A 301 11.11 0.15 -6.59
CA VAL A 301 12.37 0.30 -7.33
C VAL A 301 13.53 -0.50 -6.74
N ARG A 302 13.28 -1.36 -5.75
CA ARG A 302 14.33 -2.20 -5.15
C ARG A 302 15.10 -3.03 -6.17
N GLY A 303 14.43 -3.47 -7.25
CA GLY A 303 15.07 -4.19 -8.35
C GLY A 303 16.13 -3.38 -9.12
N SER A 304 16.14 -2.05 -8.97
CA SER A 304 17.12 -1.14 -9.59
C SER A 304 18.14 -0.61 -8.58
N LEU A 305 18.11 -1.09 -7.33
CA LEU A 305 18.99 -0.66 -6.24
C LEU A 305 19.96 -1.78 -5.86
N PRO A 306 21.08 -1.49 -5.16
CA PRO A 306 22.02 -2.50 -4.70
C PRO A 306 21.32 -3.50 -3.75
N PRO A 307 21.25 -4.81 -4.07
CA PRO A 307 20.52 -5.79 -3.25
C PRO A 307 20.93 -5.79 -1.77
N ALA A 308 22.22 -5.68 -1.49
CA ALA A 308 22.75 -5.66 -0.13
C ALA A 308 22.21 -4.51 0.75
N ALA A 309 21.69 -3.45 0.13
CA ALA A 309 21.14 -2.30 0.84
C ALA A 309 19.61 -2.37 1.04
N VAL A 310 18.90 -3.21 0.26
CA VAL A 310 17.44 -3.20 0.22
C VAL A 310 16.79 -4.56 0.50
N ASP A 311 17.51 -5.69 0.33
CA ASP A 311 16.95 -7.01 0.53
C ASP A 311 16.61 -7.28 1.99
N GLY A 312 15.32 -7.47 2.27
CA GLY A 312 14.82 -7.67 3.63
C GLY A 312 14.85 -6.41 4.50
N VAL A 313 15.14 -5.24 3.93
CA VAL A 313 15.23 -3.95 4.63
C VAL A 313 13.93 -3.16 4.46
N MET A 314 13.37 -2.72 5.59
CA MET A 314 12.26 -1.76 5.59
C MET A 314 12.75 -0.36 5.24
N GLY A 315 11.95 0.37 4.46
CA GLY A 315 12.24 1.75 4.06
C GLY A 315 11.35 2.19 2.91
N ASN A 316 11.60 3.37 2.39
CA ASN A 316 10.89 3.93 1.23
C ASN A 316 11.75 3.82 -0.02
N PHE A 317 11.49 2.78 -0.82
CA PHE A 317 12.21 2.50 -2.06
C PHE A 317 11.21 2.36 -3.21
N PHE A 318 10.46 3.43 -3.47
CA PHE A 318 9.48 3.49 -4.54
C PHE A 318 9.66 4.75 -5.38
N ASP A 319 9.16 4.69 -6.59
CA ASP A 319 8.98 5.83 -7.49
C ASP A 319 7.55 5.85 -8.00
N ALA A 320 7.17 6.86 -8.77
CA ALA A 320 5.89 6.90 -9.44
C ALA A 320 6.02 7.55 -10.81
N PHE A 321 5.19 7.10 -11.74
CA PHE A 321 5.05 7.72 -13.05
C PHE A 321 3.58 7.88 -13.42
N ARG A 322 3.30 8.77 -14.37
CA ARG A 322 1.93 9.07 -14.80
C ARG A 322 1.67 8.63 -16.21
N ILE A 323 0.45 8.18 -16.45
CA ILE A 323 -0.05 7.85 -17.77
C ILE A 323 -1.37 8.58 -17.97
N ARG A 324 -1.50 9.31 -19.07
CA ARG A 324 -2.79 9.88 -19.46
C ARG A 324 -3.56 8.86 -20.30
N VAL A 325 -4.74 8.50 -19.80
CA VAL A 325 -5.69 7.58 -20.46
C VAL A 325 -6.90 8.39 -20.91
N PHE A 326 -7.24 8.24 -22.20
CA PHE A 326 -8.38 8.95 -22.80
C PHE A 326 -9.61 8.06 -22.85
N ARG A 327 -10.81 8.65 -22.78
CA ARG A 327 -12.05 7.94 -23.02
C ARG A 327 -12.06 7.30 -24.41
N SER A 328 -11.46 7.95 -25.42
CA SER A 328 -11.29 7.42 -26.78
C SER A 328 -10.32 6.23 -26.89
N ASP A 329 -9.52 5.94 -25.87
CA ASP A 329 -8.70 4.71 -25.84
C ASP A 329 -9.59 3.45 -25.66
N PHE A 330 -10.88 3.63 -25.34
CA PHE A 330 -11.89 2.58 -25.19
C PHE A 330 -12.89 2.66 -26.36
N PRO A 331 -12.80 1.79 -27.37
CA PRO A 331 -13.67 1.86 -28.54
C PRO A 331 -15.15 1.76 -28.17
N SER A 332 -15.97 2.63 -28.78
CA SER A 332 -17.41 2.57 -28.72
C SER A 332 -17.85 1.56 -29.76
N GLY A 333 -18.26 0.35 -29.37
CA GLY A 333 -18.78 -0.63 -30.32
C GLY A 333 -18.43 -2.04 -29.88
N GLY A 334 -19.31 -2.62 -29.13
CA GLY A 334 -19.42 -4.05 -28.86
C GLY A 334 -20.71 -4.54 -29.54
N SER A 335 -20.73 -5.82 -29.83
CA SER A 335 -21.90 -6.51 -30.39
C SER A 335 -23.10 -6.48 -29.42
N ASP A 336 -24.29 -6.48 -29.95
CA ASP A 336 -25.61 -6.52 -29.25
C ASP A 336 -25.81 -7.79 -28.37
N ASP A 337 -24.78 -8.62 -28.19
CA ASP A 337 -24.86 -9.92 -27.52
C ASP A 337 -24.50 -9.89 -26.01
N GLY A 338 -24.42 -8.73 -25.38
CA GLY A 338 -24.15 -8.59 -23.95
C GLY A 338 -22.68 -8.82 -23.53
N THR A 339 -21.78 -9.10 -24.50
CA THR A 339 -20.32 -9.21 -24.28
C THR A 339 -19.59 -7.87 -24.47
N GLU A 340 -20.34 -6.79 -24.51
CA GLU A 340 -19.92 -5.41 -24.85
C GLU A 340 -18.75 -4.85 -24.01
N GLY A 341 -18.39 -5.51 -22.91
CA GLY A 341 -17.37 -4.99 -21.99
C GLY A 341 -15.94 -5.52 -22.21
N LEU A 342 -15.81 -6.76 -22.67
CA LEU A 342 -14.56 -7.52 -22.61
C LEU A 342 -13.48 -7.08 -23.62
N GLY A 343 -13.89 -6.73 -24.84
CA GLY A 343 -12.97 -6.30 -25.90
C GLY A 343 -12.47 -4.86 -25.78
N ALA A 344 -13.22 -4.02 -25.09
CA ALA A 344 -13.01 -2.58 -25.09
C ALA A 344 -11.78 -2.10 -24.28
N ILE A 345 -11.28 -2.89 -23.32
CA ILE A 345 -10.17 -2.45 -22.44
C ILE A 345 -8.77 -2.68 -23.03
N TRP A 346 -8.63 -3.60 -24.00
CA TRP A 346 -7.31 -4.04 -24.46
C TRP A 346 -6.50 -2.99 -25.22
N PRO A 347 -7.08 -2.08 -26.02
CA PRO A 347 -6.31 -0.97 -26.61
C PRO A 347 -5.67 -0.07 -25.54
N ALA A 348 -6.46 0.36 -24.55
CA ALA A 348 -5.97 1.14 -23.42
C ALA A 348 -4.92 0.36 -22.60
N ALA A 349 -5.15 -0.93 -22.33
CA ALA A 349 -4.20 -1.80 -21.62
C ALA A 349 -2.84 -1.92 -22.34
N LYS A 350 -2.86 -2.03 -23.70
CA LYS A 350 -1.62 -2.03 -24.50
C LYS A 350 -0.87 -0.71 -24.43
N LYS A 351 -1.58 0.42 -24.41
CA LYS A 351 -1.01 1.75 -24.22
C LYS A 351 -0.34 1.84 -22.84
N VAL A 352 -1.04 1.49 -21.76
CA VAL A 352 -0.49 1.46 -20.40
C VAL A 352 0.75 0.56 -20.33
N ALA A 353 0.71 -0.63 -20.93
CA ALA A 353 1.85 -1.55 -20.95
C ALA A 353 3.05 -0.98 -21.72
N LYS A 354 2.81 -0.20 -22.80
CA LYS A 354 3.87 0.48 -23.55
C LYS A 354 4.52 1.58 -22.72
N GLU A 355 3.74 2.45 -22.11
CA GLU A 355 4.24 3.54 -21.27
C GLU A 355 4.98 3.01 -20.03
N THR A 356 4.47 1.94 -19.41
CA THR A 356 5.15 1.25 -18.29
C THR A 356 6.54 0.73 -18.71
N ARG A 357 6.62 0.08 -19.88
CA ARG A 357 7.93 -0.38 -20.41
C ARG A 357 8.85 0.79 -20.71
N ALA A 358 8.34 1.88 -21.30
CA ALA A 358 9.11 3.08 -21.57
C ALA A 358 9.68 3.68 -20.28
N TYR A 359 8.88 3.71 -19.19
CA TYR A 359 9.37 4.16 -17.88
C TYR A 359 10.56 3.29 -17.40
N PHE A 360 10.40 1.97 -17.34
CA PHE A 360 11.46 1.07 -16.85
C PHE A 360 12.68 0.94 -17.76
N SER A 361 12.61 1.39 -19.01
CA SER A 361 13.74 1.39 -19.94
C SER A 361 14.61 2.64 -19.85
N ARG A 362 14.23 3.63 -19.04
CA ARG A 362 14.99 4.87 -18.87
C ARG A 362 16.23 4.61 -18.02
N THR A 363 17.39 4.80 -18.59
CA THR A 363 18.67 4.68 -17.89
C THR A 363 19.59 5.86 -18.22
N THR A 364 20.50 6.14 -17.31
CA THR A 364 21.62 7.04 -17.52
C THR A 364 22.64 6.43 -18.51
N ALA A 365 23.65 7.19 -18.91
CA ALA A 365 24.73 6.68 -19.72
C ALA A 365 25.50 5.52 -19.06
N ASP A 366 25.55 5.51 -17.74
CA ASP A 366 26.20 4.46 -16.94
C ASP A 366 25.28 3.26 -16.64
N GLY A 367 24.05 3.26 -17.17
CA GLY A 367 23.08 2.17 -17.02
C GLY A 367 22.27 2.20 -15.74
N GLU A 368 22.37 3.22 -14.89
CA GLU A 368 21.54 3.39 -13.69
C GLU A 368 20.12 3.84 -14.07
N ALA A 369 19.10 3.34 -13.37
CA ALA A 369 17.71 3.72 -13.64
C ALA A 369 17.46 5.21 -13.43
N ILE A 370 16.68 5.86 -14.31
CA ILE A 370 16.25 7.24 -14.11
C ILE A 370 14.92 7.24 -13.39
N LEU A 371 14.91 7.73 -12.15
CA LEU A 371 13.75 7.77 -11.27
C LEU A 371 13.16 9.18 -11.20
N ASN A 372 11.82 9.29 -11.22
CA ASN A 372 11.12 10.59 -11.16
C ASN A 372 11.28 11.27 -9.80
N ILE A 373 11.45 10.49 -8.72
CA ILE A 373 11.73 11.03 -7.37
C ILE A 373 12.98 11.89 -7.31
N ALA A 374 13.89 11.78 -8.27
CA ALA A 374 15.03 12.68 -8.40
C ALA A 374 14.60 14.16 -8.41
N GLY A 375 13.39 14.46 -8.90
CA GLY A 375 12.83 15.81 -8.90
C GLY A 375 12.64 16.40 -7.49
N LEU A 376 12.48 15.56 -6.47
CA LEU A 376 12.34 16.01 -5.08
C LEU A 376 13.61 16.68 -4.54
N LYS A 377 14.78 16.40 -5.12
CA LYS A 377 16.03 17.10 -4.78
C LYS A 377 15.96 18.61 -5.02
N ASN A 378 15.14 19.04 -5.97
CA ASN A 378 14.95 20.44 -6.31
C ASN A 378 13.93 21.15 -5.42
N VAL A 379 13.32 20.46 -4.46
CA VAL A 379 12.33 21.01 -3.52
C VAL A 379 13.08 21.36 -2.23
N PRO A 380 13.37 22.65 -1.97
CA PRO A 380 14.11 23.03 -0.77
C PRO A 380 13.26 22.90 0.50
N ASP A 381 11.96 23.14 0.39
CA ASP A 381 11.00 23.11 1.51
C ASP A 381 9.74 22.34 1.10
N LEU A 382 9.69 21.07 1.51
CA LEU A 382 8.52 20.22 1.28
C LEU A 382 7.31 20.65 2.09
N HIS A 383 7.50 21.23 3.26
CA HIS A 383 6.40 21.71 4.10
C HIS A 383 5.67 22.88 3.44
N ALA A 384 6.41 23.88 2.97
CA ALA A 384 5.84 25.02 2.23
C ALA A 384 5.18 24.56 0.92
N LEU A 385 5.82 23.63 0.18
CA LEU A 385 5.24 23.08 -1.05
C LEU A 385 3.89 22.40 -0.78
N LEU A 386 3.83 21.44 0.15
CA LEU A 386 2.61 20.69 0.42
C LEU A 386 1.48 21.60 0.92
N LYS A 387 1.79 22.58 1.78
CA LYS A 387 0.82 23.60 2.21
C LYS A 387 0.24 24.40 1.03
N SER A 388 1.07 24.79 0.06
CA SER A 388 0.65 25.60 -1.09
C SER A 388 -0.32 24.89 -2.03
N LEU A 389 -0.34 23.56 -2.02
CA LEU A 389 -1.21 22.73 -2.86
C LEU A 389 -2.63 22.54 -2.28
N ILE A 390 -2.83 22.87 -1.00
CA ILE A 390 -4.15 22.75 -0.36
C ILE A 390 -5.11 23.77 -0.97
N GLY A 391 -6.28 23.30 -1.41
CA GLY A 391 -7.30 24.14 -2.06
C GLY A 391 -7.06 24.39 -3.55
N GLY A 392 -5.90 23.98 -4.11
CA GLY A 392 -5.61 24.03 -5.53
C GLY A 392 -6.27 22.90 -6.33
N ALA A 393 -6.09 22.88 -7.64
CA ALA A 393 -6.52 21.76 -8.48
C ALA A 393 -5.65 20.52 -8.21
N ARG A 394 -6.27 19.32 -8.23
CA ARG A 394 -5.50 18.06 -8.23
C ARG A 394 -4.77 17.90 -9.55
N SER A 395 -3.65 17.21 -9.51
CA SER A 395 -2.85 16.88 -10.70
C SER A 395 -3.06 15.45 -11.20
N GLU A 396 -3.88 14.66 -10.48
CA GLU A 396 -4.09 13.24 -10.73
C GLU A 396 -5.56 12.88 -10.53
N SER A 397 -6.08 12.03 -11.43
CA SER A 397 -7.44 11.52 -11.36
C SER A 397 -7.50 10.28 -10.48
N LEU A 398 -6.65 9.32 -10.76
CA LEU A 398 -6.60 8.06 -10.03
C LEU A 398 -5.17 7.58 -9.81
N GLU A 399 -5.00 6.73 -8.81
CA GLU A 399 -3.74 6.05 -8.53
C GLU A 399 -3.99 4.55 -8.48
N LEU A 400 -3.07 3.78 -9.07
CA LEU A 400 -3.08 2.33 -8.98
C LEU A 400 -1.73 1.80 -8.52
N ALA A 401 -1.64 1.38 -7.26
CA ALA A 401 -0.49 0.70 -6.68
C ALA A 401 -0.67 -0.82 -6.77
N TYR A 402 0.10 -1.47 -7.62
CA TYR A 402 0.12 -2.93 -7.74
C TYR A 402 1.26 -3.50 -6.90
N ILE A 403 0.93 -4.03 -5.72
CA ILE A 403 1.91 -4.56 -4.75
C ILE A 403 2.47 -5.92 -5.21
N GLY A 404 1.75 -6.59 -6.14
CA GLY A 404 2.14 -7.91 -6.60
C GLY A 404 1.71 -9.05 -5.67
N PRO A 405 2.33 -10.24 -5.80
CA PRO A 405 1.99 -11.37 -4.95
C PRO A 405 2.50 -11.16 -3.53
N HIS A 406 1.64 -11.44 -2.54
CA HIS A 406 2.10 -11.61 -1.17
C HIS A 406 2.97 -12.85 -1.08
N ALA A 407 4.20 -12.69 -0.61
CA ALA A 407 5.19 -13.75 -0.44
C ALA A 407 5.33 -14.08 1.05
N PRO A 408 4.54 -15.03 1.59
CA PRO A 408 4.64 -15.44 2.98
C PRO A 408 5.99 -16.14 3.24
N TYR A 409 6.32 -16.32 4.52
CA TYR A 409 7.46 -17.14 4.90
C TYR A 409 7.30 -18.57 4.34
N THR A 410 8.41 -19.12 3.86
CA THR A 410 8.50 -20.52 3.42
C THR A 410 9.62 -21.21 4.19
N SER A 411 9.44 -22.48 4.51
CA SER A 411 10.46 -23.31 5.14
C SER A 411 10.60 -24.65 4.38
N GLY A 412 11.67 -25.39 4.65
CA GLY A 412 11.82 -26.76 4.16
C GLY A 412 10.90 -27.75 4.88
N GLU A 413 10.19 -27.32 5.92
CA GLU A 413 9.26 -28.10 6.71
C GLU A 413 7.82 -27.66 6.42
N THR A 414 6.84 -28.49 6.79
CA THR A 414 5.42 -28.11 6.75
C THR A 414 5.16 -26.94 7.68
N LEU A 415 4.64 -25.85 7.14
CA LEU A 415 4.29 -24.67 7.92
C LEU A 415 3.18 -24.99 8.93
N ARG A 416 3.27 -24.37 10.10
CA ARG A 416 2.27 -24.51 11.17
C ARG A 416 1.13 -23.51 11.06
N TRP A 417 1.35 -22.45 10.30
CA TRP A 417 0.38 -21.41 9.99
C TRP A 417 0.32 -21.21 8.49
N ASN A 418 -0.88 -21.12 7.96
CA ASN A 418 -1.12 -20.71 6.58
C ASN A 418 -1.35 -19.20 6.55
N ALA A 419 -0.77 -18.54 5.55
CA ALA A 419 -1.08 -17.16 5.22
C ALA A 419 -2.02 -17.15 4.01
N GLY A 420 -3.24 -16.71 4.21
CA GLY A 420 -4.31 -16.69 3.20
C GLY A 420 -4.52 -15.30 2.61
N LYS A 421 -5.77 -14.79 2.74
CA LYS A 421 -6.19 -13.48 2.23
C LYS A 421 -5.27 -12.38 2.73
N ALA A 422 -4.82 -11.53 1.80
CA ALA A 422 -4.07 -10.30 2.12
C ALA A 422 -4.82 -9.07 1.60
N THR A 423 -4.65 -7.95 2.29
CA THR A 423 -5.33 -6.68 1.97
C THR A 423 -4.40 -5.52 2.28
N VAL A 424 -4.31 -4.55 1.38
CA VAL A 424 -3.59 -3.29 1.60
C VAL A 424 -4.58 -2.19 1.89
N SER A 425 -4.42 -1.52 3.02
CA SER A 425 -5.21 -0.35 3.40
C SER A 425 -4.32 0.89 3.50
N ARG A 426 -4.87 2.04 3.19
CA ARG A 426 -4.14 3.31 3.30
C ARG A 426 -5.08 4.49 3.47
N CYS A 427 -4.62 5.51 4.16
CA CYS A 427 -5.20 6.83 4.05
C CYS A 427 -5.12 7.28 2.59
N ALA A 428 -6.18 7.85 2.07
CA ALA A 428 -6.10 8.53 0.79
C ALA A 428 -5.30 9.83 0.96
N PHE A 429 -4.21 9.96 0.21
CA PHE A 429 -3.39 11.17 0.24
C PHE A 429 -4.23 12.36 -0.24
N ALA A 430 -4.40 13.36 0.63
CA ALA A 430 -5.33 14.46 0.39
C ALA A 430 -5.00 15.23 -0.89
N LEU A 431 -3.72 15.41 -1.23
CA LEU A 431 -3.23 16.13 -2.41
C LEU A 431 -3.13 15.26 -3.68
N GLY A 432 -3.19 13.93 -3.52
CA GLY A 432 -3.07 12.98 -4.62
C GLY A 432 -4.36 12.76 -5.39
N ALA A 433 -4.45 11.62 -6.05
CA ALA A 433 -5.59 11.20 -6.85
C ALA A 433 -6.89 11.15 -6.03
N CYS A 434 -8.01 11.44 -6.68
CA CYS A 434 -9.32 11.40 -6.02
C CYS A 434 -9.83 9.97 -5.75
N LEU A 435 -9.32 8.96 -6.48
CA LEU A 435 -9.51 7.54 -6.15
C LEU A 435 -8.16 6.84 -6.19
N GLN A 436 -7.79 6.19 -5.08
CA GLN A 436 -6.49 5.55 -4.89
C GLN A 436 -6.73 4.07 -4.64
N MET A 437 -6.21 3.22 -5.53
CA MET A 437 -6.43 1.78 -5.49
C MET A 437 -5.13 1.04 -5.21
N THR A 438 -5.24 -0.03 -4.43
CA THR A 438 -4.13 -0.93 -4.12
C THR A 438 -4.50 -2.36 -4.48
N VAL A 439 -3.60 -3.10 -5.10
CA VAL A 439 -3.85 -4.46 -5.54
C VAL A 439 -2.80 -5.40 -4.98
N VAL A 440 -3.25 -6.47 -4.33
CA VAL A 440 -2.38 -7.54 -3.82
C VAL A 440 -2.95 -8.90 -4.22
N LEU A 441 -2.05 -9.78 -4.73
CA LEU A 441 -2.36 -11.19 -4.95
C LEU A 441 -1.98 -11.99 -3.71
N HIS A 442 -2.75 -13.02 -3.40
CA HIS A 442 -2.54 -13.88 -2.24
C HIS A 442 -3.03 -15.31 -2.54
N ALA A 443 -2.84 -16.24 -1.61
CA ALA A 443 -3.20 -17.64 -1.81
C ALA A 443 -4.69 -17.83 -2.14
N ASP A 444 -5.57 -17.01 -1.55
CA ASP A 444 -7.02 -17.08 -1.72
C ASP A 444 -7.55 -16.16 -2.85
N GLY A 445 -6.65 -15.64 -3.72
CA GLY A 445 -7.03 -14.85 -4.87
C GLY A 445 -6.34 -13.49 -4.99
N MET A 446 -7.12 -12.42 -5.16
CA MET A 446 -6.65 -11.04 -5.29
C MET A 446 -7.57 -10.09 -4.54
N THR A 447 -7.01 -9.16 -3.78
CA THR A 447 -7.80 -8.09 -3.17
C THR A 447 -7.44 -6.74 -3.81
N ILE A 448 -8.47 -5.96 -4.13
CA ILE A 448 -8.39 -4.56 -4.55
C ILE A 448 -8.94 -3.71 -3.42
N GLY A 449 -8.10 -2.86 -2.83
CA GLY A 449 -8.50 -1.84 -1.88
C GLY A 449 -8.79 -0.52 -2.61
N PHE A 450 -9.87 0.15 -2.23
CA PHE A 450 -10.29 1.45 -2.75
C PHE A 450 -10.27 2.46 -1.61
N ALA A 451 -9.46 3.49 -1.72
CA ALA A 451 -9.36 4.59 -0.78
C ALA A 451 -9.63 5.91 -1.49
N TRP A 452 -10.41 6.79 -0.90
CA TRP A 452 -10.69 8.10 -1.47
C TRP A 452 -10.82 9.17 -0.39
N PRO A 453 -10.32 10.41 -0.65
CA PRO A 453 -10.67 11.53 0.23
C PRO A 453 -12.19 11.77 0.10
N ARG A 454 -12.92 11.70 1.21
CA ARG A 454 -14.39 11.88 1.21
C ARG A 454 -14.84 13.24 0.67
N ALA A 455 -13.99 14.24 0.79
CA ALA A 455 -14.25 15.56 0.22
C ALA A 455 -14.03 15.63 -1.31
N ALA A 456 -13.29 14.65 -1.90
CA ALA A 456 -12.96 14.67 -3.33
C ALA A 456 -14.06 14.06 -4.19
N ILE A 457 -14.63 12.93 -3.77
CA ILE A 457 -15.66 12.19 -4.50
C ILE A 457 -16.67 11.55 -3.55
N GLU A 458 -17.88 11.34 -4.06
CA GLU A 458 -18.95 10.68 -3.33
C GLU A 458 -18.76 9.14 -3.26
N ALA A 459 -19.14 8.54 -2.15
CA ALA A 459 -19.05 7.09 -1.96
C ALA A 459 -19.86 6.30 -3.02
N GLY A 460 -20.98 6.84 -3.49
CA GLY A 460 -21.81 6.23 -4.54
C GLY A 460 -21.04 5.94 -5.82
N LEU A 461 -20.17 6.86 -6.25
CA LEU A 461 -19.31 6.65 -7.42
C LEU A 461 -18.38 5.45 -7.20
N VAL A 462 -17.79 5.33 -6.01
CA VAL A 462 -16.89 4.21 -5.70
C VAL A 462 -17.64 2.89 -5.71
N GLU A 463 -18.87 2.84 -5.18
CA GLU A 463 -19.72 1.64 -5.19
C GLU A 463 -20.07 1.22 -6.63
N GLU A 464 -20.35 2.16 -7.52
CA GLU A 464 -20.58 1.89 -8.96
C GLU A 464 -19.34 1.30 -9.62
N VAL A 465 -18.16 1.85 -9.36
CA VAL A 465 -16.86 1.33 -9.86
C VAL A 465 -16.61 -0.08 -9.35
N VAL A 466 -16.80 -0.34 -8.05
CA VAL A 466 -16.64 -1.68 -7.45
C VAL A 466 -17.62 -2.68 -8.07
N ALA A 467 -18.88 -2.29 -8.29
CA ALA A 467 -19.87 -3.13 -8.92
C ALA A 467 -19.52 -3.46 -10.38
N SER A 468 -19.04 -2.46 -11.14
CA SER A 468 -18.59 -2.63 -12.52
C SER A 468 -17.41 -3.62 -12.61
N VAL A 469 -16.39 -3.46 -11.75
CA VAL A 469 -15.23 -4.35 -11.70
C VAL A 469 -15.65 -5.78 -11.34
N ARG A 470 -16.52 -5.93 -10.34
CA ARG A 470 -17.05 -7.24 -9.94
C ARG A 470 -17.81 -7.90 -11.09
N GLY A 471 -18.68 -7.16 -11.77
CA GLY A 471 -19.43 -7.65 -12.92
C GLY A 471 -18.53 -8.17 -14.03
N TYR A 472 -17.45 -7.43 -14.33
CA TYR A 472 -16.46 -7.86 -15.30
C TYR A 472 -15.82 -9.21 -14.93
N PHE A 473 -15.32 -9.32 -13.68
CA PHE A 473 -14.70 -10.58 -13.25
C PHE A 473 -15.68 -11.74 -13.21
N HIS A 474 -16.95 -11.49 -12.87
CA HIS A 474 -17.98 -12.52 -12.94
C HIS A 474 -18.20 -13.02 -14.38
N SER A 475 -18.24 -12.11 -15.36
CA SER A 475 -18.47 -12.46 -16.76
C SER A 475 -17.33 -13.28 -17.40
N ILE A 476 -16.08 -13.14 -16.91
CA ILE A 476 -14.94 -13.94 -17.40
C ILE A 476 -14.76 -15.27 -16.69
N THR A 477 -15.50 -15.50 -15.58
CA THR A 477 -15.42 -16.72 -14.78
C THR A 477 -16.60 -17.66 -15.05
N ALA A 478 -17.74 -17.12 -15.57
CA ALA A 478 -18.90 -17.88 -16.00
C ALA A 478 -18.61 -18.61 -17.32
#